data_96c93bfbbe49e8ed363d40964ae9bafc
#
_entry.id   96c93bfbbe49e8ed363d40964ae9bafc
#
_cell.length_a   1.000
_cell.length_b   1.000
_cell.length_c   1.000
_cell.angle_alpha   90.00
_cell.angle_beta   90.00
_cell.angle_gamma   90.00
#
_symmetry.space_group_name_H-M   'P 1'
#
loop_
_entity.id
_entity.type
_entity.pdbx_description
1 polymer ?
#
loop_
_entity_poly.entity_id
_entity_poly.type
_entity_poly.pdbx_seq_one_letter_code
_entity_poly.pdbx_strand_id
1 'polypeptide(L)'
;YYAEIYVDPVNENRIYNLHTYVTVSNDGGKTFESLMTAYGANGVHPDHHAFWGHPTNPQFIIEGNDGGLNISLDRGKTWRFVENLPVAQFYHINYDMDWPYNVYGGMQDNGSWRGPAYVWRAGGIRNSYWEELFFGDGFDVVPHPANSRYGYAMSQQGNVGRYDLITGHTQLIKPVHPKGEYLRFNWNAAIAQDPFDEDAIFYGSQFVHYSKDRGNNWEIISPDLTTNDISKQEQHKSGGLTFDATGAENHTTILAIEPSPLDKNIIWVGTDDGNLQVTKDRGKTWNNVSKKIYGAPKGSWIPQIVASTYNSGEAVVIVNNYRRNDWKPYVFKTENFGNSWKAIASEENIWGYALSYAQDPVEPKLQFLGTEFGLYVTTDGSKTWTKWTNGYPTVSTMDIKIHPREHDLVIGTFGRAAYILDDIRPLREIASSSENLLEKQLHFFEPPTAVLAINRQAAGTRFEANAIFSGENRRNGAMLTFVFNSNSTDKKNAKNSRRDIKEDASSKKEKVKMEILDTDNNIIRTINYNVEPGI
;
A
#
# COMPACT_ATOMS: atom_id res chain seq x y z
N TYR A 1 -21.29 -14.35 -8.97
CA TYR A 1 -20.05 -13.64 -9.11
C TYR A 1 -19.91 -13.12 -10.53
N TYR A 2 -19.90 -13.97 -11.54
CA TYR A 2 -19.98 -13.61 -12.95
C TYR A 2 -21.40 -13.83 -13.44
N ALA A 3 -22.17 -12.79 -13.70
CA ALA A 3 -23.59 -12.93 -14.03
C ALA A 3 -24.07 -11.91 -15.06
N GLU A 4 -23.18 -11.39 -15.91
CA GLU A 4 -23.51 -10.31 -16.81
C GLU A 4 -23.66 -10.78 -18.25
N ILE A 5 -24.78 -10.40 -18.85
CA ILE A 5 -25.12 -10.66 -20.24
C ILE A 5 -25.47 -9.35 -20.94
N TYR A 6 -24.86 -9.12 -22.10
CA TYR A 6 -25.08 -7.94 -22.92
C TYR A 6 -25.56 -8.34 -24.33
N VAL A 7 -26.55 -7.63 -24.84
CA VAL A 7 -27.04 -7.84 -26.20
C VAL A 7 -26.51 -6.74 -27.10
N ASP A 8 -26.01 -7.13 -28.27
CA ASP A 8 -25.54 -6.19 -29.27
C ASP A 8 -26.69 -5.23 -29.70
N PRO A 9 -26.45 -3.90 -29.65
CA PRO A 9 -27.51 -2.91 -29.85
C PRO A 9 -28.17 -2.91 -31.26
N VAL A 10 -27.49 -3.54 -32.24
CA VAL A 10 -27.98 -3.60 -33.64
C VAL A 10 -28.26 -5.02 -34.13
N ASN A 11 -27.98 -6.05 -33.31
CA ASN A 11 -28.23 -7.46 -33.64
C ASN A 11 -28.62 -8.26 -32.40
N GLU A 12 -29.89 -8.48 -32.20
CA GLU A 12 -30.45 -9.21 -31.06
C GLU A 12 -29.97 -10.66 -30.92
N ASN A 13 -29.49 -11.28 -32.02
CA ASN A 13 -28.93 -12.62 -31.98
C ASN A 13 -27.48 -12.66 -31.50
N ARG A 14 -26.84 -11.48 -31.38
CA ARG A 14 -25.48 -11.40 -30.84
C ARG A 14 -25.50 -11.04 -29.36
N ILE A 15 -25.03 -11.97 -28.54
CA ILE A 15 -25.07 -11.89 -27.08
C ILE A 15 -23.67 -12.10 -26.55
N TYR A 16 -23.21 -11.20 -25.66
CA TYR A 16 -21.96 -11.31 -24.94
C TYR A 16 -22.26 -11.83 -23.53
N ASN A 17 -21.50 -12.83 -23.09
CA ASN A 17 -21.58 -13.35 -21.73
C ASN A 17 -20.22 -13.18 -21.05
N LEU A 18 -20.22 -12.45 -19.93
CA LEU A 18 -19.03 -12.12 -19.14
C LEU A 18 -18.88 -13.10 -17.99
N HIS A 19 -17.69 -13.66 -17.90
CA HIS A 19 -17.21 -14.47 -16.80
C HIS A 19 -15.69 -14.42 -16.78
N THR A 20 -14.97 -15.43 -16.30
CA THR A 20 -13.51 -15.49 -16.39
C THR A 20 -12.99 -15.17 -17.80
N TYR A 21 -13.76 -15.56 -18.83
CA TYR A 21 -13.53 -15.19 -20.22
C TYR A 21 -14.81 -14.58 -20.80
N VAL A 22 -14.68 -13.77 -21.84
CA VAL A 22 -15.86 -13.32 -22.57
C VAL A 22 -16.20 -14.30 -23.68
N THR A 23 -17.42 -14.79 -23.67
CA THR A 23 -17.97 -15.60 -24.75
C THR A 23 -19.03 -14.83 -25.52
N VAL A 24 -19.23 -15.17 -26.80
CA VAL A 24 -20.21 -14.54 -27.68
C VAL A 24 -21.06 -15.57 -28.36
N SER A 25 -22.36 -15.32 -28.40
CA SER A 25 -23.31 -16.01 -29.25
C SER A 25 -23.62 -15.16 -30.48
N ASN A 26 -23.84 -15.78 -31.62
CA ASN A 26 -24.33 -15.14 -32.84
C ASN A 26 -25.69 -15.71 -33.33
N ASP A 27 -26.31 -16.58 -32.52
CA ASP A 27 -27.53 -17.33 -32.84
C ASP A 27 -28.62 -17.20 -31.77
N GLY A 28 -28.61 -16.10 -31.01
CA GLY A 28 -29.62 -15.84 -29.97
C GLY A 28 -29.43 -16.68 -28.71
N GLY A 29 -28.17 -17.01 -28.38
CA GLY A 29 -27.82 -17.73 -27.15
C GLY A 29 -27.90 -19.26 -27.25
N LYS A 30 -28.04 -19.83 -28.45
CA LYS A 30 -28.09 -21.29 -28.65
C LYS A 30 -26.68 -21.89 -28.55
N THR A 31 -25.69 -21.20 -29.10
CA THR A 31 -24.29 -21.58 -29.01
C THR A 31 -23.43 -20.40 -28.62
N PHE A 32 -22.31 -20.66 -27.93
CA PHE A 32 -21.34 -19.65 -27.53
C PHE A 32 -19.92 -20.06 -27.97
N GLU A 33 -19.16 -19.08 -28.42
CA GLU A 33 -17.73 -19.23 -28.75
C GLU A 33 -16.88 -18.23 -27.95
N SER A 34 -15.62 -18.52 -27.75
CA SER A 34 -14.72 -17.59 -27.04
C SER A 34 -14.50 -16.33 -27.88
N LEU A 35 -14.73 -15.16 -27.29
CA LEU A 35 -14.46 -13.86 -27.92
C LEU A 35 -13.04 -13.37 -27.57
N MET A 36 -12.56 -13.70 -26.38
CA MET A 36 -11.26 -13.28 -25.85
C MET A 36 -10.49 -14.48 -25.32
N THR A 37 -9.18 -14.41 -25.46
CA THR A 37 -8.25 -15.37 -24.87
C THR A 37 -7.38 -14.67 -23.83
N ALA A 38 -7.10 -15.29 -22.71
CA ALA A 38 -6.24 -14.73 -21.66
C ALA A 38 -4.76 -14.70 -22.07
N TYR A 39 -4.35 -15.47 -23.07
CA TYR A 39 -2.95 -15.65 -23.42
C TYR A 39 -2.70 -15.39 -24.91
N GLY A 40 -1.48 -14.92 -25.21
CA GLY A 40 -1.03 -14.66 -26.59
C GLY A 40 -1.11 -13.18 -26.98
N ALA A 41 -0.82 -12.88 -28.24
CA ALA A 41 -0.67 -11.50 -28.74
C ALA A 41 -1.95 -10.63 -28.64
N ASN A 42 -3.11 -11.27 -28.51
CA ASN A 42 -4.41 -10.61 -28.31
C ASN A 42 -5.01 -10.96 -26.96
N GLY A 43 -4.17 -11.37 -25.99
CA GLY A 43 -4.61 -11.72 -24.64
C GLY A 43 -5.19 -10.51 -23.93
N VAL A 44 -6.33 -10.71 -23.29
CA VAL A 44 -6.96 -9.75 -22.40
C VAL A 44 -6.99 -10.40 -21.03
N HIS A 45 -6.69 -9.64 -19.99
CA HIS A 45 -6.70 -10.14 -18.60
C HIS A 45 -8.05 -10.85 -18.32
N PRO A 46 -8.06 -11.99 -17.63
CA PRO A 46 -9.31 -12.66 -17.26
C PRO A 46 -10.13 -11.86 -16.25
N ASP A 47 -11.25 -12.45 -15.84
CA ASP A 47 -12.16 -11.93 -14.81
C ASP A 47 -12.83 -10.61 -15.20
N HIS A 48 -13.80 -10.75 -16.10
CA HIS A 48 -14.48 -9.63 -16.75
C HIS A 48 -15.72 -9.21 -15.96
N HIS A 49 -15.82 -7.89 -15.65
CA HIS A 49 -16.84 -7.33 -14.78
C HIS A 49 -17.61 -6.15 -15.37
N ALA A 50 -17.14 -5.57 -16.46
CA ALA A 50 -17.78 -4.42 -17.06
C ALA A 50 -17.72 -4.48 -18.59
N PHE A 51 -18.83 -4.13 -19.24
CA PHE A 51 -18.89 -4.15 -20.69
C PHE A 51 -19.82 -3.04 -21.19
N TRP A 52 -19.36 -2.31 -22.17
CA TRP A 52 -20.16 -1.30 -22.83
C TRP A 52 -20.00 -1.41 -24.35
N GLY A 53 -21.11 -1.62 -25.06
CA GLY A 53 -21.20 -1.53 -26.52
C GLY A 53 -21.77 -0.19 -26.95
N HIS A 54 -21.14 0.45 -27.94
CA HIS A 54 -21.64 1.72 -28.47
C HIS A 54 -23.03 1.53 -29.08
N PRO A 55 -24.04 2.36 -28.73
CA PRO A 55 -25.46 2.09 -29.06
C PRO A 55 -25.80 2.08 -30.56
N THR A 56 -24.99 2.68 -31.40
CA THR A 56 -25.20 2.78 -32.86
C THR A 56 -24.03 2.30 -33.71
N ASN A 57 -22.89 2.04 -33.07
CA ASN A 57 -21.68 1.53 -33.74
C ASN A 57 -21.19 0.25 -33.05
N PRO A 58 -21.65 -0.93 -33.46
CA PRO A 58 -21.34 -2.19 -32.79
C PRO A 58 -19.86 -2.60 -32.91
N GLN A 59 -19.06 -1.88 -33.71
CA GLN A 59 -17.61 -2.11 -33.78
C GLN A 59 -16.89 -1.63 -32.51
N PHE A 60 -17.46 -0.60 -31.83
CA PHE A 60 -16.85 0.03 -30.69
C PHE A 60 -17.36 -0.58 -29.38
N ILE A 61 -16.44 -1.23 -28.67
CA ILE A 61 -16.69 -1.88 -27.38
C ILE A 61 -15.62 -1.39 -26.40
N ILE A 62 -16.04 -1.16 -25.16
CA ILE A 62 -15.18 -0.94 -24.00
C ILE A 62 -15.46 -2.06 -23.01
N GLU A 63 -14.40 -2.64 -22.47
CA GLU A 63 -14.47 -3.76 -21.55
C GLU A 63 -13.53 -3.50 -20.37
N GLY A 64 -13.98 -3.84 -19.15
CA GLY A 64 -13.23 -3.76 -17.91
C GLY A 64 -13.11 -5.11 -17.23
N ASN A 65 -11.90 -5.42 -16.77
CA ASN A 65 -11.55 -6.65 -16.10
C ASN A 65 -10.57 -6.37 -14.94
N ASP A 66 -10.15 -7.41 -14.24
CA ASP A 66 -9.26 -7.28 -13.08
C ASP A 66 -7.85 -6.78 -13.44
N GLY A 67 -7.47 -6.77 -14.70
CA GLY A 67 -6.23 -6.15 -15.20
C GLY A 67 -6.38 -4.69 -15.64
N GLY A 68 -7.60 -4.20 -15.85
CA GLY A 68 -7.86 -2.83 -16.27
C GLY A 68 -8.91 -2.66 -17.37
N LEU A 69 -8.65 -1.75 -18.31
CA LEU A 69 -9.59 -1.37 -19.35
C LEU A 69 -9.07 -1.72 -20.74
N ASN A 70 -9.94 -2.28 -21.57
CA ASN A 70 -9.65 -2.64 -22.96
C ASN A 70 -10.67 -2.01 -23.92
N ILE A 71 -10.19 -1.63 -25.11
CA ILE A 71 -11.02 -1.02 -26.16
C ILE A 71 -10.87 -1.85 -27.43
N SER A 72 -12.01 -2.23 -28.03
CA SER A 72 -12.09 -2.81 -29.37
C SER A 72 -12.79 -1.84 -30.32
N LEU A 73 -12.28 -1.75 -31.55
CA LEU A 73 -12.86 -0.98 -32.66
C LEU A 73 -13.30 -1.86 -33.83
N ASP A 74 -13.33 -3.17 -33.64
CA ASP A 74 -13.64 -4.18 -34.65
C ASP A 74 -14.55 -5.30 -34.11
N ARG A 75 -15.42 -4.94 -33.16
CA ARG A 75 -16.42 -5.84 -32.56
C ARG A 75 -15.82 -6.99 -31.76
N GLY A 76 -14.69 -6.74 -31.10
CA GLY A 76 -14.02 -7.68 -30.21
C GLY A 76 -13.02 -8.62 -30.89
N LYS A 77 -12.68 -8.39 -32.17
CA LYS A 77 -11.66 -9.20 -32.86
C LYS A 77 -10.25 -8.87 -32.39
N THR A 78 -10.00 -7.59 -32.15
CA THR A 78 -8.74 -7.09 -31.57
C THR A 78 -9.01 -6.15 -30.41
N TRP A 79 -8.07 -6.09 -29.45
CA TRP A 79 -8.22 -5.31 -28.24
C TRP A 79 -6.97 -4.46 -28.02
N ARG A 80 -7.20 -3.24 -27.55
CA ARG A 80 -6.15 -2.32 -27.10
C ARG A 80 -6.29 -2.10 -25.60
N PHE A 81 -5.29 -2.49 -24.85
CA PHE A 81 -5.20 -2.19 -23.43
C PHE A 81 -4.97 -0.68 -23.20
N VAL A 82 -5.59 -0.09 -22.17
CA VAL A 82 -5.46 1.32 -21.82
C VAL A 82 -4.37 1.46 -20.74
N GLU A 83 -3.13 1.66 -21.17
CA GLU A 83 -1.94 1.65 -20.31
C GLU A 83 -1.75 2.90 -19.44
N ASN A 84 -2.55 3.95 -19.64
CA ASN A 84 -2.36 5.25 -19.00
C ASN A 84 -3.32 5.55 -17.84
N LEU A 85 -3.94 4.54 -17.29
CA LEU A 85 -4.77 4.68 -16.10
C LEU A 85 -3.91 4.53 -14.84
N PRO A 86 -3.94 5.50 -13.90
CA PRO A 86 -3.19 5.42 -12.64
C PRO A 86 -3.96 4.58 -11.61
N VAL A 87 -4.14 3.31 -11.89
CA VAL A 87 -4.89 2.39 -11.03
C VAL A 87 -4.08 1.12 -10.76
N ALA A 88 -4.05 0.69 -9.50
CA ALA A 88 -3.53 -0.59 -9.05
C ALA A 88 -4.02 -0.87 -7.63
N GLN A 89 -4.08 -2.16 -7.25
CA GLN A 89 -4.58 -2.62 -5.96
C GLN A 89 -3.45 -3.27 -5.17
N PHE A 90 -2.63 -2.46 -4.48
CA PHE A 90 -1.57 -2.98 -3.61
C PHE A 90 -2.15 -3.52 -2.30
N TYR A 91 -1.72 -4.72 -1.91
CA TYR A 91 -1.94 -5.28 -0.57
C TYR A 91 -0.90 -4.81 0.43
N HIS A 92 0.37 -4.88 0.05
CA HIS A 92 1.50 -4.42 0.84
C HIS A 92 2.44 -3.59 -0.01
N ILE A 93 3.25 -2.78 0.66
CA ILE A 93 4.29 -1.96 0.04
C ILE A 93 5.59 -2.11 0.81
N ASN A 94 6.72 -2.11 0.12
CA ASN A 94 8.04 -2.19 0.72
C ASN A 94 9.05 -1.39 -0.10
N TYR A 95 10.29 -1.31 0.37
CA TYR A 95 11.38 -0.58 -0.28
C TYR A 95 12.71 -1.32 -0.12
N ASP A 96 13.70 -1.00 -0.95
CA ASP A 96 15.09 -1.40 -0.78
C ASP A 96 16.00 -0.22 -0.39
N MET A 97 17.29 -0.51 -0.22
CA MET A 97 18.30 0.50 0.13
C MET A 97 19.19 0.89 -1.06
N ASP A 98 18.77 0.60 -2.30
CA ASP A 98 19.44 1.08 -3.52
C ASP A 98 19.38 2.61 -3.64
N TRP A 99 20.11 3.17 -4.56
CA TRP A 99 20.08 4.62 -4.81
C TRP A 99 20.05 4.93 -6.31
N PRO A 100 18.94 5.44 -6.86
CA PRO A 100 17.61 5.60 -6.24
C PRO A 100 17.06 4.28 -5.70
N TYR A 101 16.27 4.35 -4.62
CA TYR A 101 15.64 3.16 -4.06
C TYR A 101 14.44 2.70 -4.91
N ASN A 102 14.08 1.44 -4.79
CA ASN A 102 12.90 0.89 -5.42
C ASN A 102 11.79 0.65 -4.42
N VAL A 103 10.57 0.70 -4.93
CA VAL A 103 9.33 0.35 -4.24
C VAL A 103 8.91 -1.04 -4.71
N TYR A 104 8.46 -1.85 -3.79
CA TYR A 104 8.01 -3.22 -4.01
C TYR A 104 6.59 -3.38 -3.53
N GLY A 105 5.79 -4.20 -4.23
CA GLY A 105 4.45 -4.51 -3.76
C GLY A 105 3.77 -5.58 -4.58
N GLY A 106 2.87 -6.29 -3.94
CA GLY A 106 1.98 -7.26 -4.57
C GLY A 106 0.60 -6.68 -4.79
N MET A 107 -0.01 -7.05 -5.90
CA MET A 107 -1.30 -6.55 -6.35
C MET A 107 -2.29 -7.68 -6.55
N GLN A 108 -3.55 -7.43 -6.22
CA GLN A 108 -4.65 -8.32 -6.55
C GLN A 108 -4.63 -8.64 -8.05
N ASP A 109 -4.65 -9.92 -8.40
CA ASP A 109 -4.74 -10.49 -9.75
C ASP A 109 -3.59 -10.13 -10.71
N ASN A 110 -2.65 -9.28 -10.30
CA ASN A 110 -1.65 -8.66 -11.17
C ASN A 110 -0.20 -8.88 -10.72
N GLY A 111 0.06 -9.85 -9.86
CA GLY A 111 1.41 -10.25 -9.46
C GLY A 111 2.10 -9.31 -8.49
N SER A 112 3.36 -9.60 -8.26
CA SER A 112 4.25 -8.84 -7.39
C SER A 112 5.31 -8.13 -8.22
N TRP A 113 5.52 -6.84 -7.96
CA TRP A 113 6.33 -5.95 -8.78
C TRP A 113 7.32 -5.14 -7.97
N ARG A 114 8.36 -4.67 -8.66
CA ARG A 114 9.24 -3.61 -8.18
C ARG A 114 9.37 -2.50 -9.21
N GLY A 115 9.58 -1.28 -8.76
CA GLY A 115 9.86 -0.14 -9.62
C GLY A 115 10.54 0.99 -8.85
N PRO A 116 11.19 1.95 -9.53
CA PRO A 116 11.94 3.00 -8.87
C PRO A 116 11.00 3.99 -8.17
N ALA A 117 11.37 4.42 -6.96
CA ALA A 117 10.68 5.51 -6.26
C ALA A 117 10.85 6.86 -6.96
N TYR A 118 12.01 7.07 -7.58
CA TYR A 118 12.32 8.19 -8.45
C TYR A 118 13.44 7.81 -9.42
N VAL A 119 13.61 8.58 -10.48
CA VAL A 119 14.62 8.30 -11.51
C VAL A 119 15.41 9.54 -11.89
N TRP A 120 16.68 9.34 -12.27
CA TRP A 120 17.52 10.35 -12.93
C TRP A 120 17.36 10.28 -14.45
N ARG A 121 16.08 10.32 -14.91
CA ARG A 121 15.71 10.24 -16.33
C ARG A 121 14.61 11.24 -16.66
N ALA A 122 14.63 11.77 -17.86
CA ALA A 122 13.57 12.64 -18.37
C ALA A 122 12.27 11.84 -18.59
N GLY A 123 11.12 12.49 -18.41
CA GLY A 123 9.81 11.91 -18.68
C GLY A 123 9.17 11.13 -17.54
N GLY A 124 9.70 11.27 -16.32
CA GLY A 124 9.10 10.65 -15.12
C GLY A 124 9.31 9.14 -15.00
N ILE A 125 8.52 8.51 -14.14
CA ILE A 125 8.59 7.07 -13.86
C ILE A 125 7.65 6.34 -14.83
N ARG A 126 8.23 5.58 -15.76
CA ARG A 126 7.47 4.88 -16.80
C ARG A 126 7.12 3.45 -16.40
N ASN A 127 6.07 2.90 -16.99
CA ASN A 127 5.70 1.49 -16.82
C ASN A 127 6.88 0.55 -17.14
N SER A 128 7.68 0.86 -18.16
CA SER A 128 8.86 0.06 -18.55
C SER A 128 9.99 0.01 -17.51
N TYR A 129 9.90 0.76 -16.42
CA TYR A 129 10.87 0.68 -15.31
C TYR A 129 10.42 -0.28 -14.20
N TRP A 130 9.18 -0.77 -14.30
CA TRP A 130 8.62 -1.77 -13.40
C TRP A 130 8.93 -3.17 -13.89
N GLU A 131 9.28 -4.06 -12.98
CA GLU A 131 9.65 -5.44 -13.22
C GLU A 131 8.80 -6.36 -12.37
N GLU A 132 8.18 -7.37 -13.01
CA GLU A 132 7.44 -8.40 -12.31
C GLU A 132 8.40 -9.39 -11.64
N LEU A 133 8.14 -9.73 -10.39
CA LEU A 133 8.95 -10.61 -9.56
C LEU A 133 8.33 -11.99 -9.39
N PHE A 134 7.01 -12.05 -9.28
CA PHE A 134 6.27 -13.28 -9.05
C PHE A 134 4.80 -13.11 -9.45
N PHE A 135 4.26 -14.06 -10.16
CA PHE A 135 2.89 -14.01 -10.65
C PHE A 135 1.89 -14.66 -9.67
N GLY A 136 0.62 -14.24 -9.78
CA GLY A 136 -0.55 -14.64 -8.99
C GLY A 136 -1.19 -13.42 -8.33
N ASP A 137 -2.03 -13.62 -7.34
CA ASP A 137 -2.41 -12.53 -6.43
C ASP A 137 -1.18 -12.16 -5.60
N GLY A 138 -0.58 -11.02 -5.90
CA GLY A 138 0.59 -10.56 -5.19
C GLY A 138 0.23 -9.96 -3.83
N PHE A 139 1.06 -10.24 -2.82
CA PHE A 139 0.88 -9.74 -1.46
C PHE A 139 2.13 -9.01 -0.98
N ASP A 140 2.80 -9.52 0.05
CA ASP A 140 4.03 -8.88 0.50
C ASP A 140 5.23 -9.26 -0.38
N VAL A 141 6.10 -8.30 -0.58
CA VAL A 141 7.39 -8.46 -1.23
C VAL A 141 8.45 -7.96 -0.28
N VAL A 142 9.35 -8.85 0.12
CA VAL A 142 10.40 -8.56 1.10
C VAL A 142 11.76 -8.60 0.40
N PRO A 143 12.31 -7.43 -0.01
CA PRO A 143 13.66 -7.37 -0.56
C PRO A 143 14.69 -7.73 0.53
N HIS A 144 15.77 -8.42 0.15
CA HIS A 144 16.84 -8.75 1.08
C HIS A 144 17.55 -7.47 1.56
N PRO A 145 17.71 -7.25 2.88
CA PRO A 145 18.12 -5.96 3.43
C PRO A 145 19.52 -5.50 3.01
N ALA A 146 20.45 -6.43 2.74
CA ALA A 146 21.82 -6.12 2.34
C ALA A 146 22.05 -6.21 0.83
N ASN A 147 21.17 -6.81 0.06
CA ASN A 147 21.37 -7.01 -1.38
C ASN A 147 20.03 -7.15 -2.12
N SER A 148 19.53 -6.07 -2.66
CA SER A 148 18.26 -5.96 -3.38
C SER A 148 18.12 -6.87 -4.59
N ARG A 149 19.23 -7.46 -5.08
CA ARG A 149 19.19 -8.52 -6.11
C ARG A 149 18.27 -9.66 -5.71
N TYR A 150 18.20 -9.98 -4.43
CA TYR A 150 17.42 -11.07 -3.88
C TYR A 150 16.27 -10.54 -3.03
N GLY A 151 15.29 -11.38 -2.84
CA GLY A 151 14.18 -11.13 -1.93
C GLY A 151 13.10 -12.19 -2.09
N TYR A 152 11.98 -11.95 -1.48
CA TYR A 152 10.87 -12.89 -1.42
C TYR A 152 9.61 -12.21 -1.93
N ALA A 153 8.84 -12.92 -2.74
CA ALA A 153 7.53 -12.48 -3.21
C ALA A 153 6.51 -13.59 -3.01
N MET A 154 5.31 -13.21 -2.64
CA MET A 154 4.25 -14.14 -2.28
C MET A 154 3.14 -14.15 -3.31
N SER A 155 2.47 -15.28 -3.41
CA SER A 155 1.15 -15.37 -4.02
C SER A 155 0.19 -16.16 -3.13
N GLN A 156 -1.06 -16.24 -3.55
CA GLN A 156 -2.15 -16.89 -2.81
C GLN A 156 -1.80 -18.32 -2.36
N GLN A 157 -2.53 -18.79 -1.36
CA GLN A 157 -2.40 -20.13 -0.78
C GLN A 157 -1.04 -20.42 -0.13
N GLY A 158 -0.33 -19.38 0.31
CA GLY A 158 0.97 -19.52 0.95
C GLY A 158 2.11 -19.89 0.01
N ASN A 159 1.96 -19.64 -1.29
CA ASN A 159 3.08 -19.76 -2.21
C ASN A 159 4.04 -18.60 -1.97
N VAL A 160 5.31 -18.91 -1.87
CA VAL A 160 6.38 -17.94 -1.70
C VAL A 160 7.57 -18.32 -2.54
N GLY A 161 8.08 -17.36 -3.30
CA GLY A 161 9.23 -17.48 -4.15
C GLY A 161 10.38 -16.60 -3.69
N ARG A 162 11.59 -17.13 -3.70
CA ARG A 162 12.82 -16.34 -3.59
C ARG A 162 13.28 -15.97 -5.00
N TYR A 163 13.24 -14.69 -5.34
CA TYR A 163 13.65 -14.20 -6.65
C TYR A 163 15.14 -13.83 -6.72
N ASP A 164 15.70 -13.86 -7.93
CA ASP A 164 17.01 -13.32 -8.31
C ASP A 164 16.84 -12.40 -9.53
N LEU A 165 16.99 -11.09 -9.33
CA LEU A 165 16.76 -10.07 -10.35
C LEU A 165 17.70 -10.15 -11.57
N ILE A 166 18.91 -10.71 -11.40
CA ILE A 166 19.88 -10.79 -12.50
C ILE A 166 19.56 -11.96 -13.42
N THR A 167 19.16 -13.08 -12.85
CA THR A 167 18.90 -14.30 -13.64
C THR A 167 17.43 -14.45 -14.04
N GLY A 168 16.52 -13.71 -13.38
CA GLY A 168 15.07 -13.90 -13.51
C GLY A 168 14.57 -15.22 -12.91
N HIS A 169 15.43 -15.96 -12.19
CA HIS A 169 15.04 -17.22 -11.56
C HIS A 169 14.28 -16.96 -10.26
N THR A 170 13.17 -17.68 -10.07
CA THR A 170 12.44 -17.71 -8.82
C THR A 170 12.35 -19.13 -8.30
N GLN A 171 12.87 -19.37 -7.10
CA GLN A 171 12.81 -20.65 -6.41
C GLN A 171 11.63 -20.68 -5.47
N LEU A 172 10.72 -21.64 -5.61
CA LEU A 172 9.66 -21.86 -4.62
C LEU A 172 10.27 -22.39 -3.32
N ILE A 173 9.93 -21.73 -2.23
CA ILE A 173 10.46 -22.02 -0.89
C ILE A 173 9.35 -22.26 0.15
N LYS A 174 8.12 -22.52 -0.28
CA LYS A 174 6.98 -22.78 0.61
C LYS A 174 7.31 -23.91 1.60
N PRO A 175 7.13 -23.70 2.92
CA PRO A 175 7.38 -24.72 3.92
C PRO A 175 6.43 -25.91 3.77
N VAL A 176 6.95 -27.09 4.14
CA VAL A 176 6.21 -28.36 4.22
C VAL A 176 6.31 -28.88 5.65
N HIS A 177 5.19 -29.36 6.22
CA HIS A 177 5.22 -29.91 7.56
C HIS A 177 6.00 -31.23 7.60
N PRO A 178 6.98 -31.39 8.52
CA PRO A 178 7.87 -32.56 8.53
C PRO A 178 7.16 -33.91 8.79
N LYS A 179 5.97 -33.87 9.38
CA LYS A 179 5.12 -35.05 9.64
C LYS A 179 3.94 -35.16 8.68
N GLY A 180 3.88 -34.32 7.63
CA GLY A 180 2.80 -34.34 6.64
C GLY A 180 1.48 -33.75 7.12
N GLU A 181 1.46 -32.95 8.20
CA GLU A 181 0.27 -32.22 8.61
C GLU A 181 -0.08 -31.17 7.56
N TYR A 182 -1.39 -30.98 7.32
CA TYR A 182 -1.85 -29.95 6.39
C TYR A 182 -1.58 -28.56 6.94
N LEU A 183 -0.85 -27.75 6.17
CA LEU A 183 -0.57 -26.35 6.51
C LEU A 183 -1.65 -25.45 5.94
N ARG A 184 -2.34 -24.73 6.81
CA ARG A 184 -3.32 -23.70 6.45
C ARG A 184 -2.61 -22.37 6.29
N PHE A 185 -2.67 -21.78 5.11
CA PHE A 185 -2.16 -20.45 4.86
C PHE A 185 -3.31 -19.49 4.59
N ASN A 186 -3.22 -18.28 5.11
CA ASN A 186 -4.12 -17.22 4.72
C ASN A 186 -3.95 -16.93 3.23
N TRP A 187 -4.97 -16.35 2.60
CA TRP A 187 -4.84 -15.80 1.25
C TRP A 187 -3.65 -14.85 1.17
N ASN A 188 -3.58 -13.93 2.12
CA ASN A 188 -2.46 -13.03 2.38
C ASN A 188 -1.65 -13.57 3.58
N ALA A 189 -0.84 -14.59 3.37
CA ALA A 189 -0.04 -15.22 4.43
C ALA A 189 1.06 -14.26 4.92
N ALA A 190 1.39 -14.33 6.22
CA ALA A 190 2.39 -13.45 6.81
C ALA A 190 3.82 -13.88 6.46
N ILE A 191 4.65 -12.93 6.06
CA ILE A 191 6.11 -13.07 5.93
C ILE A 191 6.81 -11.92 6.65
N ALA A 192 7.94 -12.17 7.30
CA ALA A 192 8.74 -11.13 7.92
C ALA A 192 10.23 -11.43 7.84
N GLN A 193 11.04 -10.39 7.59
CA GLN A 193 12.50 -10.43 7.72
C GLN A 193 12.89 -10.48 9.19
N ASP A 194 13.90 -11.28 9.55
CA ASP A 194 14.51 -11.21 10.87
C ASP A 194 15.38 -9.95 10.97
N PRO A 195 15.12 -9.01 11.90
CA PRO A 195 15.93 -7.81 12.02
C PRO A 195 17.39 -8.03 12.47
N PHE A 196 17.72 -9.23 12.96
CA PHE A 196 19.03 -9.58 13.51
C PHE A 196 19.83 -10.54 12.63
N ASP A 197 19.23 -11.04 11.55
CA ASP A 197 19.88 -11.98 10.62
C ASP A 197 19.32 -11.74 9.21
N GLU A 198 20.15 -11.21 8.33
CA GLU A 198 19.75 -10.80 6.99
C GLU A 198 19.32 -11.96 6.08
N ASP A 199 19.78 -13.19 6.37
CA ASP A 199 19.43 -14.40 5.64
C ASP A 199 18.20 -15.12 6.24
N ALA A 200 17.71 -14.66 7.39
CA ALA A 200 16.65 -15.33 8.11
C ALA A 200 15.29 -14.68 7.92
N ILE A 201 14.26 -15.51 7.73
CA ILE A 201 12.88 -15.08 7.54
C ILE A 201 11.90 -15.91 8.38
N PHE A 202 10.78 -15.30 8.70
CA PHE A 202 9.61 -15.94 9.31
C PHE A 202 8.49 -16.05 8.27
N TYR A 203 7.72 -17.14 8.34
CA TYR A 203 6.57 -17.35 7.48
C TYR A 203 5.41 -17.99 8.26
N GLY A 204 4.17 -17.58 7.97
CA GLY A 204 2.98 -17.95 8.76
C GLY A 204 2.04 -18.92 8.03
N SER A 205 1.82 -20.10 8.63
CA SER A 205 0.64 -20.92 8.37
C SER A 205 -0.30 -20.83 9.59
N GLN A 206 -0.74 -21.94 10.21
CA GLN A 206 -1.19 -21.97 11.60
C GLN A 206 -0.01 -21.97 12.58
N PHE A 207 1.18 -22.25 12.07
CA PHE A 207 2.45 -22.25 12.79
C PHE A 207 3.34 -21.10 12.30
N VAL A 208 4.28 -20.67 13.14
CA VAL A 208 5.40 -19.84 12.70
C VAL A 208 6.52 -20.74 12.21
N HIS A 209 6.85 -20.61 10.94
CA HIS A 209 8.02 -21.23 10.30
C HIS A 209 9.18 -20.24 10.32
N TYR A 210 10.36 -20.70 10.66
CA TYR A 210 11.60 -19.92 10.69
C TYR A 210 12.66 -20.55 9.82
N SER A 211 13.28 -19.78 8.95
CA SER A 211 14.40 -20.20 8.12
C SER A 211 15.61 -19.31 8.36
N LYS A 212 16.78 -19.89 8.46
CA LYS A 212 18.09 -19.19 8.59
C LYS A 212 18.89 -19.17 7.30
N ASP A 213 18.36 -19.74 6.25
CA ASP A 213 19.07 -19.99 5.00
C ASP A 213 18.23 -19.63 3.78
N ARG A 214 17.51 -18.51 3.88
CA ARG A 214 16.69 -17.94 2.80
C ARG A 214 15.60 -18.88 2.30
N GLY A 215 14.98 -19.63 3.20
CA GLY A 215 13.86 -20.52 2.88
C GLY A 215 14.29 -21.89 2.33
N ASN A 216 15.58 -22.25 2.31
CA ASN A 216 16.00 -23.59 1.89
C ASN A 216 15.60 -24.66 2.91
N ASN A 217 15.65 -24.33 4.19
CA ASN A 217 15.20 -25.19 5.28
C ASN A 217 14.30 -24.40 6.25
N TRP A 218 13.29 -25.09 6.80
CA TRP A 218 12.31 -24.51 7.70
C TRP A 218 12.24 -25.25 9.02
N GLU A 219 12.16 -24.51 10.11
CA GLU A 219 11.91 -24.97 11.47
C GLU A 219 10.56 -24.42 11.95
N ILE A 220 9.72 -25.26 12.54
CA ILE A 220 8.48 -24.79 13.20
C ILE A 220 8.84 -24.38 14.62
N ILE A 221 8.64 -23.11 14.95
CA ILE A 221 9.00 -22.50 16.23
C ILE A 221 7.80 -22.15 17.09
N SER A 222 6.61 -22.65 16.77
CA SER A 222 5.39 -22.43 17.55
C SER A 222 4.48 -23.66 17.57
N PRO A 223 3.58 -23.80 18.57
CA PRO A 223 2.38 -24.59 18.40
C PRO A 223 1.43 -23.94 17.38
N ASP A 224 0.26 -24.55 17.11
CA ASP A 224 -0.85 -23.88 16.42
C ASP A 224 -1.26 -22.64 17.27
N LEU A 225 -1.07 -21.43 16.69
CA LEU A 225 -1.33 -20.15 17.37
C LEU A 225 -2.76 -19.64 17.16
N THR A 226 -3.53 -20.33 16.33
CA THR A 226 -4.91 -19.99 15.97
C THR A 226 -5.90 -20.52 17.01
N THR A 227 -7.19 -20.31 16.80
CA THR A 227 -8.22 -20.97 17.61
C THR A 227 -8.39 -22.43 17.21
N ASN A 228 -7.94 -22.82 16.03
CA ASN A 228 -8.14 -24.12 15.40
C ASN A 228 -9.60 -24.58 15.41
N ASP A 229 -10.53 -23.66 15.18
CA ASP A 229 -11.95 -23.93 15.11
C ASP A 229 -12.28 -24.70 13.81
N ILE A 230 -12.49 -26.01 13.94
CA ILE A 230 -12.76 -26.90 12.82
C ILE A 230 -14.00 -26.49 12.03
N SER A 231 -15.00 -25.92 12.67
CA SER A 231 -16.22 -25.47 11.98
C SER A 231 -15.97 -24.35 10.97
N LYS A 232 -14.86 -23.61 11.11
CA LYS A 232 -14.44 -22.54 10.21
C LYS A 232 -13.43 -22.99 9.16
N GLN A 233 -13.01 -24.23 9.18
CA GLN A 233 -12.07 -24.82 8.22
C GLN A 233 -12.79 -25.58 7.09
N GLU A 234 -14.11 -25.66 7.13
CA GLU A 234 -14.95 -26.25 6.10
C GLU A 234 -15.22 -25.24 4.98
N GLN A 235 -14.18 -24.89 4.19
CA GLN A 235 -14.23 -23.84 3.17
C GLN A 235 -15.42 -23.98 2.21
N HIS A 236 -15.68 -25.18 1.72
CA HIS A 236 -16.77 -25.47 0.80
C HIS A 236 -18.18 -25.34 1.41
N LYS A 237 -18.26 -25.14 2.74
CA LYS A 237 -19.53 -24.89 3.45
C LYS A 237 -19.60 -23.48 4.04
N SER A 238 -18.47 -22.78 4.17
CA SER A 238 -18.35 -21.59 5.01
C SER A 238 -18.63 -20.27 4.29
N GLY A 239 -19.06 -20.26 3.06
CA GLY A 239 -19.55 -19.01 2.68
C GLY A 239 -19.24 -18.43 1.38
N GLY A 240 -18.82 -19.20 0.49
CA GLY A 240 -18.77 -18.69 -0.86
C GLY A 240 -20.16 -18.57 -1.47
N LEU A 241 -20.29 -17.70 -2.43
CA LEU A 241 -21.44 -17.64 -3.32
C LEU A 241 -21.50 -18.90 -4.20
N THR A 242 -20.44 -19.69 -4.22
CA THR A 242 -20.27 -20.95 -4.98
C THR A 242 -19.75 -22.04 -4.05
N PHE A 243 -19.85 -23.30 -4.50
CA PHE A 243 -19.24 -24.43 -3.81
C PHE A 243 -17.74 -24.57 -4.03
N ASP A 244 -17.14 -23.65 -4.80
CA ASP A 244 -15.72 -23.67 -5.12
C ASP A 244 -14.91 -23.10 -3.98
N ALA A 245 -13.95 -23.86 -3.48
CA ALA A 245 -12.96 -23.39 -2.52
C ALA A 245 -11.69 -23.01 -3.26
N THR A 246 -11.37 -21.72 -3.30
CA THR A 246 -10.19 -21.19 -4.01
C THR A 246 -8.95 -21.11 -3.12
N GLY A 247 -9.14 -21.21 -1.79
CA GLY A 247 -8.11 -20.95 -0.76
C GLY A 247 -8.20 -19.55 -0.16
N ALA A 248 -8.99 -18.63 -0.76
CA ALA A 248 -9.31 -17.35 -0.15
C ALA A 248 -10.15 -17.49 1.12
N GLU A 249 -10.86 -18.59 1.23
CA GLU A 249 -11.72 -18.96 2.37
C GLU A 249 -10.94 -19.63 3.51
N ASN A 250 -9.64 -19.86 3.35
CA ASN A 250 -8.81 -20.41 4.42
C ASN A 250 -8.94 -19.56 5.68
N HIS A 251 -9.26 -20.19 6.79
CA HIS A 251 -9.43 -19.55 8.09
C HIS A 251 -8.68 -20.31 9.17
N THR A 252 -8.51 -19.70 10.35
CA THR A 252 -7.62 -20.17 11.42
C THR A 252 -6.18 -20.21 10.95
N THR A 253 -5.69 -19.05 10.49
CA THR A 253 -4.38 -18.85 9.89
C THR A 253 -3.68 -17.64 10.48
N ILE A 254 -2.35 -17.62 10.42
CA ILE A 254 -1.54 -16.46 10.78
C ILE A 254 -1.62 -15.43 9.66
N LEU A 255 -1.94 -14.18 10.01
CA LEU A 255 -2.10 -13.07 9.11
C LEU A 255 -1.01 -12.00 9.27
N ALA A 256 -0.40 -11.91 10.46
CA ALA A 256 0.69 -10.99 10.73
C ALA A 256 1.76 -11.65 11.59
N ILE A 257 3.03 -11.44 11.25
CA ILE A 257 4.20 -11.79 12.06
C ILE A 257 5.06 -10.55 12.16
N GLU A 258 5.36 -10.12 13.38
CA GLU A 258 6.16 -8.92 13.61
C GLU A 258 7.26 -9.21 14.64
N PRO A 259 8.49 -9.49 14.20
CA PRO A 259 9.64 -9.58 15.09
C PRO A 259 10.04 -8.19 15.59
N SER A 260 10.37 -8.09 16.87
CA SER A 260 10.84 -6.83 17.45
C SER A 260 12.20 -6.41 16.84
N PRO A 261 12.36 -5.14 16.44
CA PRO A 261 13.67 -4.64 15.98
C PRO A 261 14.66 -4.41 17.12
N LEU A 262 14.22 -4.47 18.39
CA LEU A 262 15.04 -4.18 19.58
C LEU A 262 15.50 -5.42 20.35
N ASP A 263 14.74 -6.53 20.26
CA ASP A 263 15.06 -7.77 20.97
C ASP A 263 14.67 -8.98 20.11
N LYS A 264 15.67 -9.74 19.68
CA LYS A 264 15.50 -10.94 18.85
C LYS A 264 14.61 -12.02 19.45
N ASN A 265 14.36 -11.98 20.75
CA ASN A 265 13.53 -12.97 21.44
C ASN A 265 12.03 -12.66 21.36
N ILE A 266 11.68 -11.44 20.97
CA ILE A 266 10.29 -10.97 20.95
C ILE A 266 9.75 -11.07 19.53
N ILE A 267 8.64 -11.82 19.38
CA ILE A 267 7.89 -11.93 18.12
C ILE A 267 6.41 -11.84 18.45
N TRP A 268 5.71 -10.99 17.72
CA TRP A 268 4.26 -10.87 17.80
C TRP A 268 3.62 -11.58 16.62
N VAL A 269 2.45 -12.19 16.86
CA VAL A 269 1.70 -12.90 15.82
C VAL A 269 0.22 -12.58 15.95
N GLY A 270 -0.40 -12.18 14.82
CA GLY A 270 -1.82 -11.94 14.69
C GLY A 270 -2.47 -12.96 13.76
N THR A 271 -3.70 -13.36 14.07
CA THR A 271 -4.46 -14.34 13.27
C THR A 271 -5.75 -13.75 12.72
N ASP A 272 -6.31 -14.41 11.70
CA ASP A 272 -7.60 -14.05 11.10
C ASP A 272 -8.81 -14.40 11.98
N ASP A 273 -8.61 -15.23 13.00
CA ASP A 273 -9.63 -15.65 13.97
C ASP A 273 -9.52 -14.95 15.34
N GLY A 274 -8.68 -13.90 15.40
CA GLY A 274 -8.63 -12.94 16.50
C GLY A 274 -7.69 -13.29 17.64
N ASN A 275 -6.76 -14.22 17.47
CA ASN A 275 -5.69 -14.44 18.41
C ASN A 275 -4.55 -13.44 18.19
N LEU A 276 -4.11 -12.80 19.28
CA LEU A 276 -2.88 -12.04 19.34
C LEU A 276 -1.93 -12.74 20.30
N GLN A 277 -0.82 -13.20 19.78
CA GLN A 277 0.18 -13.98 20.49
C GLN A 277 1.50 -13.21 20.60
N VAL A 278 2.21 -13.40 21.69
CA VAL A 278 3.57 -12.86 21.85
C VAL A 278 4.48 -13.91 22.50
N THR A 279 5.68 -14.07 21.95
CA THR A 279 6.78 -14.79 22.58
C THR A 279 7.83 -13.80 23.07
N LYS A 280 8.55 -14.17 24.14
CA LYS A 280 9.71 -13.41 24.68
C LYS A 280 10.96 -14.28 24.81
N ASP A 281 10.94 -15.45 24.19
CA ASP A 281 12.02 -16.42 24.23
C ASP A 281 12.24 -17.10 22.86
N ARG A 282 11.95 -16.32 21.80
CA ARG A 282 12.12 -16.73 20.39
C ARG A 282 11.33 -17.99 20.03
N GLY A 283 10.06 -18.05 20.47
CA GLY A 283 9.13 -19.10 20.09
C GLY A 283 9.10 -20.31 21.00
N LYS A 284 9.89 -20.38 22.08
CA LYS A 284 9.85 -21.51 23.02
C LYS A 284 8.53 -21.53 23.81
N THR A 285 8.04 -20.35 24.19
CA THR A 285 6.73 -20.17 24.83
C THR A 285 5.94 -19.04 24.17
N TRP A 286 4.62 -19.19 24.09
CA TRP A 286 3.72 -18.22 23.50
C TRP A 286 2.61 -17.83 24.47
N ASN A 287 2.28 -16.55 24.53
CA ASN A 287 1.25 -16.00 25.39
C ASN A 287 0.14 -15.36 24.55
N ASN A 288 -1.07 -15.87 24.65
CA ASN A 288 -2.24 -15.24 24.02
C ASN A 288 -2.69 -14.04 24.87
N VAL A 289 -2.60 -12.85 24.29
CA VAL A 289 -2.95 -11.58 24.93
C VAL A 289 -4.22 -10.93 24.39
N SER A 290 -4.90 -11.56 23.41
CA SER A 290 -6.08 -11.02 22.73
C SER A 290 -7.23 -10.66 23.68
N LYS A 291 -7.45 -11.48 24.74
CA LYS A 291 -8.49 -11.22 25.74
C LYS A 291 -8.28 -9.95 26.57
N LYS A 292 -7.08 -9.37 26.53
CA LYS A 292 -6.71 -8.15 27.25
C LYS A 292 -6.97 -6.88 26.43
N ILE A 293 -7.34 -7.00 25.17
CA ILE A 293 -7.67 -5.86 24.30
C ILE A 293 -9.16 -5.51 24.51
N TYR A 294 -9.42 -4.73 25.54
CA TYR A 294 -10.79 -4.29 25.84
C TYR A 294 -11.29 -3.34 24.72
N GLY A 295 -12.49 -3.62 24.23
CA GLY A 295 -13.11 -2.84 23.14
C GLY A 295 -12.88 -3.41 21.73
N ALA A 296 -11.96 -4.36 21.57
CA ALA A 296 -11.83 -5.08 20.30
C ALA A 296 -12.93 -6.15 20.16
N PRO A 297 -13.63 -6.24 19.01
CA PRO A 297 -14.60 -7.29 18.76
C PRO A 297 -13.92 -8.66 18.72
N LYS A 298 -14.47 -9.64 19.42
CA LYS A 298 -13.89 -10.99 19.47
C LYS A 298 -13.86 -11.65 18.10
N GLY A 299 -12.78 -12.39 17.82
CA GLY A 299 -12.60 -13.13 16.56
C GLY A 299 -12.49 -12.22 15.34
N SER A 300 -12.06 -10.99 15.53
CA SER A 300 -11.75 -10.06 14.43
C SER A 300 -10.36 -10.31 13.90
N TRP A 301 -10.17 -10.03 12.63
CA TRP A 301 -8.86 -10.13 11.98
C TRP A 301 -7.84 -9.18 12.61
N ILE A 302 -6.60 -9.65 12.73
CA ILE A 302 -5.45 -8.86 13.17
C ILE A 302 -4.48 -8.77 11.99
N PRO A 303 -4.72 -7.84 11.05
CA PRO A 303 -3.99 -7.77 9.78
C PRO A 303 -2.61 -7.14 9.92
N GLN A 304 -2.37 -6.34 10.96
CA GLN A 304 -1.08 -5.69 11.16
C GLN A 304 -0.73 -5.55 12.63
N ILE A 305 0.54 -5.76 12.92
CA ILE A 305 1.19 -5.47 14.18
C ILE A 305 2.44 -4.66 13.86
N VAL A 306 2.74 -3.64 14.64
CA VAL A 306 3.95 -2.83 14.52
C VAL A 306 4.65 -2.80 15.86
N ALA A 307 5.78 -3.51 15.97
CA ALA A 307 6.64 -3.46 17.15
C ALA A 307 7.40 -2.13 17.17
N SER A 308 7.49 -1.52 18.34
CA SER A 308 8.14 -0.23 18.49
C SER A 308 9.66 -0.31 18.32
N THR A 309 10.21 0.72 17.69
CA THR A 309 11.67 0.96 17.61
C THR A 309 12.22 1.67 18.85
N TYR A 310 11.40 1.98 19.84
CA TYR A 310 11.76 2.75 21.05
C TYR A 310 11.71 1.92 22.33
N ASN A 311 10.78 0.97 22.41
CA ASN A 311 10.56 0.15 23.62
C ASN A 311 10.17 -1.27 23.19
N SER A 312 10.95 -2.25 23.61
CA SER A 312 10.72 -3.66 23.27
C SER A 312 9.39 -4.24 23.78
N GLY A 313 8.81 -3.65 24.84
CA GLY A 313 7.49 -4.01 25.34
C GLY A 313 6.32 -3.34 24.65
N GLU A 314 6.61 -2.40 23.73
CA GLU A 314 5.61 -1.60 23.03
C GLU A 314 5.29 -2.19 21.66
N ALA A 315 4.00 -2.25 21.35
CA ALA A 315 3.50 -2.57 20.01
C ALA A 315 2.15 -1.88 19.76
N VAL A 316 1.86 -1.64 18.50
CA VAL A 316 0.55 -1.21 18.01
C VAL A 316 -0.08 -2.35 17.21
N VAL A 317 -1.36 -2.61 17.43
CA VAL A 317 -2.12 -3.62 16.71
C VAL A 317 -3.32 -2.98 16.03
N ILE A 318 -3.53 -3.34 14.78
CA ILE A 318 -4.75 -3.07 14.04
C ILE A 318 -5.65 -4.30 14.14
N VAL A 319 -6.92 -4.04 14.46
CA VAL A 319 -7.99 -5.05 14.45
C VAL A 319 -9.05 -4.56 13.48
N ASN A 320 -9.49 -5.38 12.55
CA ASN A 320 -10.58 -4.99 11.68
C ASN A 320 -11.75 -5.99 11.70
N ASN A 321 -12.94 -5.46 11.57
CA ASN A 321 -14.17 -6.22 11.70
C ASN A 321 -15.19 -5.93 10.58
N TYR A 322 -14.75 -5.28 9.51
CA TYR A 322 -15.62 -4.85 8.41
C TYR A 322 -16.39 -6.02 7.75
N ARG A 323 -15.80 -7.22 7.76
CA ARG A 323 -16.47 -8.45 7.28
C ARG A 323 -17.75 -8.81 8.05
N ARG A 324 -17.95 -8.17 9.22
CA ARG A 324 -19.16 -8.31 10.06
C ARG A 324 -19.92 -6.98 10.19
N ASN A 325 -19.81 -6.10 9.17
CA ASN A 325 -20.45 -4.79 9.10
C ASN A 325 -20.09 -3.83 10.25
N ASP A 326 -18.88 -3.94 10.76
CA ASP A 326 -18.36 -3.07 11.81
C ASP A 326 -17.16 -2.30 11.26
N TRP A 327 -17.39 -1.06 10.91
CA TRP A 327 -16.47 -0.19 10.15
C TRP A 327 -15.61 0.73 11.02
N LYS A 328 -15.55 0.47 12.34
CA LYS A 328 -14.81 1.30 13.29
C LYS A 328 -13.29 1.11 13.15
N PRO A 329 -12.50 2.18 13.38
CA PRO A 329 -11.05 2.11 13.40
C PRO A 329 -10.53 1.55 14.73
N TYR A 330 -10.31 0.28 14.79
CA TYR A 330 -9.76 -0.39 15.97
C TYR A 330 -8.24 -0.40 15.91
N VAL A 331 -7.59 0.50 16.65
CA VAL A 331 -6.13 0.58 16.78
C VAL A 331 -5.76 0.67 18.25
N PHE A 332 -4.95 -0.27 18.71
CA PHE A 332 -4.59 -0.37 20.13
C PHE A 332 -3.07 -0.39 20.30
N LYS A 333 -2.61 0.29 21.35
CA LYS A 333 -1.20 0.34 21.75
C LYS A 333 -1.01 -0.37 23.09
N THR A 334 0.04 -1.18 23.21
CA THR A 334 0.57 -1.69 24.46
C THR A 334 1.97 -1.15 24.72
N GLU A 335 2.38 -1.05 25.99
CA GLU A 335 3.73 -0.69 26.41
C GLU A 335 4.37 -1.77 27.31
N ASN A 336 3.70 -2.90 27.48
CA ASN A 336 4.05 -3.93 28.47
C ASN A 336 3.78 -5.36 27.97
N PHE A 337 4.17 -5.66 26.73
CA PHE A 337 4.03 -6.98 26.11
C PHE A 337 2.59 -7.49 26.07
N GLY A 338 1.62 -6.61 25.84
CA GLY A 338 0.20 -6.97 25.75
C GLY A 338 -0.49 -7.21 27.08
N ASN A 339 0.13 -6.86 28.23
CA ASN A 339 -0.54 -6.99 29.52
C ASN A 339 -1.67 -5.98 29.73
N SER A 340 -1.57 -4.82 29.09
CA SER A 340 -2.65 -3.83 28.98
C SER A 340 -2.59 -3.12 27.64
N TRP A 341 -3.73 -2.60 27.20
CA TRP A 341 -3.90 -1.95 25.90
C TRP A 341 -4.67 -0.66 26.05
N LYS A 342 -4.34 0.33 25.21
CA LYS A 342 -5.03 1.61 25.09
C LYS A 342 -5.43 1.82 23.64
N ALA A 343 -6.69 2.17 23.40
CA ALA A 343 -7.11 2.63 22.08
C ALA A 343 -6.44 3.97 21.74
N ILE A 344 -5.90 4.08 20.53
CA ILE A 344 -5.23 5.29 20.02
C ILE A 344 -5.93 5.89 18.80
N ALA A 345 -7.03 5.30 18.38
CA ALA A 345 -7.92 5.78 17.32
C ALA A 345 -9.37 5.63 17.74
N SER A 346 -10.24 6.53 17.26
CA SER A 346 -11.68 6.45 17.50
C SER A 346 -12.48 6.96 16.28
N GLU A 347 -13.72 6.53 16.16
CA GLU A 347 -14.66 6.98 15.12
C GLU A 347 -15.00 8.47 15.17
N GLU A 348 -14.68 9.15 16.28
CA GLU A 348 -14.90 10.60 16.40
C GLU A 348 -13.98 11.42 15.50
N ASN A 349 -12.76 10.93 15.27
CA ASN A 349 -11.70 11.66 14.55
C ASN A 349 -11.22 10.94 13.29
N ILE A 350 -11.53 9.64 13.14
CA ILE A 350 -11.04 8.81 12.05
C ILE A 350 -12.23 8.15 11.35
N TRP A 351 -12.26 8.29 10.05
CA TRP A 351 -13.31 7.74 9.23
C TRP A 351 -12.88 6.45 8.53
N GLY A 352 -13.73 5.43 8.61
CA GLY A 352 -13.49 4.09 8.08
C GLY A 352 -12.63 3.22 8.99
N TYR A 353 -12.60 1.93 8.73
CA TYR A 353 -11.78 0.98 9.48
C TYR A 353 -10.28 1.16 9.18
N ALA A 354 -9.46 0.85 10.18
CA ALA A 354 -8.01 0.94 10.06
C ALA A 354 -7.44 -0.23 9.24
N LEU A 355 -6.44 0.06 8.42
CA LEU A 355 -5.76 -0.88 7.55
C LEU A 355 -4.27 -0.98 7.83
N SER A 356 -3.61 0.17 8.03
CA SER A 356 -2.16 0.25 8.21
C SER A 356 -1.76 1.33 9.20
N TYR A 357 -0.63 1.13 9.86
CA TYR A 357 -0.06 2.07 10.81
C TYR A 357 1.46 2.10 10.67
N ALA A 358 2.05 3.27 10.79
CA ALA A 358 3.49 3.45 10.88
C ALA A 358 3.84 4.50 11.93
N GLN A 359 4.79 4.18 12.82
CA GLN A 359 5.41 5.13 13.73
C GLN A 359 6.74 5.58 13.14
N ASP A 360 7.01 6.88 13.16
CA ASP A 360 8.28 7.39 12.69
C ASP A 360 9.44 6.87 13.56
N PRO A 361 10.52 6.33 12.95
CA PRO A 361 11.63 5.74 13.71
C PRO A 361 12.56 6.78 14.36
N VAL A 362 12.34 8.08 14.11
CA VAL A 362 13.15 9.18 14.66
C VAL A 362 12.36 10.01 15.66
N GLU A 363 11.08 10.30 15.40
CA GLU A 363 10.20 11.08 16.27
C GLU A 363 8.94 10.28 16.64
N PRO A 364 8.85 9.70 17.84
CA PRO A 364 7.78 8.80 18.23
C PRO A 364 6.38 9.42 18.24
N LYS A 365 6.28 10.76 18.30
CA LYS A 365 5.00 11.46 18.26
C LYS A 365 4.45 11.58 16.84
N LEU A 366 5.32 11.47 15.82
CA LEU A 366 4.91 11.44 14.42
C LEU A 366 4.47 10.03 14.05
N GLN A 367 3.20 9.88 13.70
CA GLN A 367 2.64 8.59 13.33
C GLN A 367 1.66 8.76 12.17
N PHE A 368 1.48 7.71 11.40
CA PHE A 368 0.58 7.67 10.25
C PHE A 368 -0.39 6.50 10.40
N LEU A 369 -1.62 6.72 9.97
CA LEU A 369 -2.67 5.71 10.00
C LEU A 369 -3.39 5.67 8.65
N GLY A 370 -3.35 4.52 8.00
CA GLY A 370 -4.12 4.24 6.80
C GLY A 370 -5.49 3.65 7.14
N THR A 371 -6.51 4.16 6.48
CA THR A 371 -7.89 3.70 6.61
C THR A 371 -8.50 3.40 5.24
N GLU A 372 -9.71 2.86 5.21
CA GLU A 372 -10.50 2.72 3.99
C GLU A 372 -10.66 4.04 3.22
N PHE A 373 -10.70 5.17 3.91
CA PHE A 373 -10.97 6.48 3.32
C PHE A 373 -9.78 7.44 3.34
N GLY A 374 -8.56 6.94 3.45
CA GLY A 374 -7.37 7.75 3.28
C GLY A 374 -6.32 7.63 4.37
N LEU A 375 -5.42 8.60 4.33
CA LEU A 375 -4.28 8.72 5.23
C LEU A 375 -4.58 9.73 6.33
N TYR A 376 -4.22 9.40 7.56
CA TYR A 376 -4.23 10.29 8.72
C TYR A 376 -2.82 10.42 9.29
N VAL A 377 -2.52 11.59 9.83
CA VAL A 377 -1.26 11.91 10.49
C VAL A 377 -1.51 12.47 11.89
N THR A 378 -0.65 12.12 12.83
CA THR A 378 -0.55 12.76 14.14
C THR A 378 0.88 13.23 14.38
N THR A 379 1.02 14.39 15.03
CA THR A 379 2.31 14.96 15.46
C THR A 379 2.38 15.10 16.99
N ASP A 380 1.41 14.53 17.71
CA ASP A 380 1.29 14.64 19.16
C ASP A 380 1.20 13.29 19.89
N GLY A 381 1.56 12.21 19.21
CA GLY A 381 1.57 10.86 19.77
C GLY A 381 0.18 10.26 19.94
N SER A 382 -0.63 10.32 18.91
CA SER A 382 -2.00 9.78 18.82
C SER A 382 -3.03 10.47 19.72
N LYS A 383 -2.78 11.70 20.19
CA LYS A 383 -3.78 12.48 20.93
C LYS A 383 -4.80 13.07 19.97
N THR A 384 -4.34 13.57 18.83
CA THR A 384 -5.17 14.08 17.74
C THR A 384 -4.72 13.50 16.41
N TRP A 385 -5.66 13.32 15.49
CA TRP A 385 -5.42 12.83 14.14
C TRP A 385 -5.97 13.81 13.11
N THR A 386 -5.17 14.10 12.10
CA THR A 386 -5.56 14.97 10.99
C THR A 386 -5.55 14.18 9.70
N LYS A 387 -6.65 14.25 8.93
CA LYS A 387 -6.71 13.60 7.61
C LYS A 387 -5.81 14.35 6.63
N TRP A 388 -4.93 13.61 5.95
CA TRP A 388 -4.10 14.15 4.90
C TRP A 388 -4.88 14.22 3.60
N THR A 389 -5.06 15.43 3.04
CA THR A 389 -5.86 15.64 1.82
C THR A 389 -5.10 16.33 0.70
N ASN A 390 -3.95 16.94 1.01
CA ASN A 390 -3.15 17.64 0.01
C ASN A 390 -2.36 16.64 -0.84
N GLY A 391 -2.64 16.61 -2.15
CA GLY A 391 -1.96 15.72 -3.09
C GLY A 391 -2.24 14.22 -2.89
N TYR A 392 -3.18 13.86 -2.01
CA TYR A 392 -3.53 12.47 -1.71
C TYR A 392 -5.05 12.25 -1.79
N PRO A 393 -5.53 11.23 -2.54
CA PRO A 393 -6.95 11.01 -2.76
C PRO A 393 -7.63 10.33 -1.55
N THR A 394 -8.96 10.33 -1.57
CA THR A 394 -9.75 9.47 -0.69
C THR A 394 -9.74 8.06 -1.28
N VAL A 395 -8.90 7.19 -0.73
CA VAL A 395 -8.67 5.81 -1.19
C VAL A 395 -8.23 4.95 -0.02
N SER A 396 -8.51 3.64 -0.08
CA SER A 396 -8.02 2.69 0.93
C SER A 396 -6.48 2.70 0.97
N THR A 397 -5.93 3.09 2.13
CA THR A 397 -4.49 3.16 2.39
C THR A 397 -4.06 1.85 3.04
N MET A 398 -3.61 0.90 2.20
CA MET A 398 -3.43 -0.50 2.60
C MET A 398 -2.17 -0.74 3.42
N ASP A 399 -1.06 -0.10 3.04
CA ASP A 399 0.20 -0.24 3.76
C ASP A 399 1.02 1.04 3.70
N ILE A 400 1.84 1.28 4.72
CA ILE A 400 2.65 2.48 4.89
C ILE A 400 4.02 2.08 5.40
N LYS A 401 5.07 2.56 4.72
CA LYS A 401 6.46 2.39 5.14
C LYS A 401 7.17 3.74 5.17
N ILE A 402 8.15 3.88 6.05
CA ILE A 402 9.02 5.06 6.13
C ILE A 402 10.43 4.66 5.72
N HIS A 403 10.93 5.25 4.62
CA HIS A 403 12.27 4.96 4.14
C HIS A 403 13.32 5.62 5.06
N PRO A 404 14.23 4.85 5.69
CA PRO A 404 15.08 5.38 6.78
C PRO A 404 16.15 6.37 6.31
N ARG A 405 16.65 6.23 5.07
CA ARG A 405 17.69 7.12 4.50
C ARG A 405 17.09 8.33 3.79
N GLU A 406 16.08 8.13 2.96
CA GLU A 406 15.47 9.21 2.16
C GLU A 406 14.45 10.01 2.96
N HIS A 407 13.95 9.46 4.08
CA HIS A 407 12.91 10.04 4.92
C HIS A 407 11.59 10.24 4.17
N ASP A 408 11.33 9.38 3.20
CA ASP A 408 10.10 9.36 2.43
C ASP A 408 9.04 8.49 3.10
N LEU A 409 7.78 8.89 2.98
CA LEU A 409 6.64 8.05 3.31
C LEU A 409 6.18 7.33 2.05
N VAL A 410 6.31 6.02 2.02
CA VAL A 410 5.90 5.14 0.91
C VAL A 410 4.55 4.55 1.25
N ILE A 411 3.58 4.71 0.35
CA ILE A 411 2.17 4.41 0.62
C ILE A 411 1.62 3.52 -0.48
N GLY A 412 1.12 2.34 -0.11
CA GLY A 412 0.37 1.44 -0.98
C GLY A 412 -1.13 1.65 -0.84
N THR A 413 -1.83 1.80 -1.96
CA THR A 413 -3.29 1.99 -1.96
C THR A 413 -4.01 0.86 -2.68
N PHE A 414 -5.25 0.63 -2.29
CA PHE A 414 -6.11 -0.33 -2.98
C PHE A 414 -7.00 0.43 -3.98
N GLY A 415 -6.47 0.64 -5.21
CA GLY A 415 -7.19 1.25 -6.31
C GLY A 415 -6.55 2.47 -6.96
N ARG A 416 -5.53 3.10 -6.34
CA ARG A 416 -4.83 4.28 -6.88
C ARG A 416 -3.31 4.12 -6.90
N ALA A 417 -2.82 2.90 -7.05
CA ALA A 417 -1.41 2.54 -7.08
C ALA A 417 -0.64 2.99 -5.83
N ALA A 418 0.60 3.42 -5.99
CA ALA A 418 1.48 3.83 -4.90
C ALA A 418 1.73 5.33 -4.90
N TYR A 419 1.93 5.91 -3.71
CA TYR A 419 2.30 7.30 -3.52
C TYR A 419 3.58 7.39 -2.70
N ILE A 420 4.35 8.43 -2.96
CA ILE A 420 5.51 8.78 -2.15
C ILE A 420 5.36 10.24 -1.72
N LEU A 421 5.37 10.46 -0.40
CA LEU A 421 5.53 11.79 0.15
C LEU A 421 7.03 11.98 0.44
N ASP A 422 7.67 12.77 -0.40
CA ASP A 422 9.09 13.10 -0.26
C ASP A 422 9.35 13.88 1.04
N ASP A 423 10.32 13.43 1.80
CA ASP A 423 10.90 14.11 2.96
C ASP A 423 9.93 14.53 4.08
N ILE A 424 9.67 13.62 5.00
CA ILE A 424 8.81 13.88 6.18
C ILE A 424 9.52 14.60 7.34
N ARG A 425 10.79 15.03 7.21
CA ARG A 425 11.53 15.73 8.28
C ARG A 425 10.85 17.01 8.77
N PRO A 426 10.19 17.82 7.93
CA PRO A 426 9.36 18.92 8.41
C PRO A 426 8.28 18.50 9.42
N LEU A 427 7.65 17.34 9.22
CA LEU A 427 6.67 16.80 10.16
C LEU A 427 7.31 16.33 11.47
N ARG A 428 8.56 15.81 11.43
CA ARG A 428 9.35 15.47 12.63
C ARG A 428 9.62 16.70 13.47
N GLU A 429 10.06 17.80 12.83
CA GLU A 429 10.32 19.06 13.52
C GLU A 429 9.04 19.62 14.14
N ILE A 430 7.91 19.57 13.43
CA ILE A 430 6.60 19.97 13.99
C ILE A 430 6.25 19.13 15.22
N ALA A 431 6.47 17.80 15.17
CA ALA A 431 6.12 16.88 16.25
C ALA A 431 7.04 17.02 17.48
N SER A 432 8.33 17.32 17.27
CA SER A 432 9.34 17.47 18.34
C SER A 432 9.32 18.84 19.00
N SER A 433 8.87 19.87 18.29
CA SER A 433 8.88 21.25 18.78
C SER A 433 7.95 21.45 19.99
N SER A 434 8.43 22.24 20.96
CA SER A 434 7.59 22.74 22.04
C SER A 434 6.70 23.93 21.65
N GLU A 435 7.00 24.57 20.51
CA GLU A 435 6.26 25.68 19.93
C GLU A 435 5.36 25.18 18.82
N ASN A 436 4.22 25.84 18.62
CA ASN A 436 3.38 25.57 17.47
C ASN A 436 3.98 26.23 16.21
N LEU A 437 4.83 25.47 15.49
CA LEU A 437 5.49 25.96 14.28
C LEU A 437 4.50 26.36 13.20
N LEU A 438 3.33 25.73 13.16
CA LEU A 438 2.29 26.01 12.16
C LEU A 438 1.60 27.38 12.37
N GLU A 439 1.74 27.99 13.56
CA GLU A 439 1.23 29.33 13.85
C GLU A 439 2.27 30.44 13.64
N LYS A 440 3.54 30.10 13.38
CA LYS A 440 4.57 31.11 13.09
C LYS A 440 4.24 31.85 11.80
N GLN A 441 4.55 33.14 11.76
CA GLN A 441 4.41 33.93 10.54
C GLN A 441 5.26 33.37 9.41
N LEU A 442 6.49 32.99 9.74
CA LEU A 442 7.42 32.33 8.84
C LEU A 442 8.29 31.37 9.65
N HIS A 443 8.39 30.13 9.20
CA HIS A 443 9.34 29.15 9.72
C HIS A 443 9.91 28.36 8.54
N PHE A 444 11.23 28.25 8.47
CA PHE A 444 11.93 27.54 7.41
C PHE A 444 12.51 26.25 7.99
N PHE A 445 12.17 25.14 7.37
CA PHE A 445 12.70 23.82 7.76
C PHE A 445 14.06 23.59 7.12
N GLU A 446 14.89 22.78 7.78
CA GLU A 446 16.18 22.38 7.20
C GLU A 446 15.97 21.64 5.88
N PRO A 447 16.55 22.12 4.75
CA PRO A 447 16.36 21.47 3.47
C PRO A 447 17.14 20.16 3.38
N PRO A 448 16.64 19.16 2.63
CA PRO A 448 17.40 17.96 2.32
C PRO A 448 18.64 18.27 1.48
N THR A 449 19.63 17.39 1.54
CA THR A 449 20.77 17.45 0.63
C THR A 449 20.29 17.42 -0.81
N ALA A 450 20.57 18.48 -1.56
CA ALA A 450 20.26 18.54 -2.99
C ALA A 450 21.36 17.86 -3.79
N VAL A 451 20.96 16.99 -4.73
CA VAL A 451 21.88 16.30 -5.62
C VAL A 451 21.92 17.02 -6.96
N LEU A 452 23.13 17.46 -7.36
CA LEU A 452 23.35 18.00 -8.69
C LEU A 452 23.41 16.85 -9.70
N ALA A 453 22.32 16.60 -10.39
CA ALA A 453 22.20 15.52 -11.36
C ALA A 453 21.83 16.04 -12.75
N ILE A 454 22.32 15.36 -13.77
CA ILE A 454 21.88 15.53 -15.16
C ILE A 454 21.00 14.35 -15.53
N ASN A 455 19.73 14.63 -15.80
CA ASN A 455 18.79 13.59 -16.19
C ASN A 455 19.17 12.98 -17.54
N ARG A 456 19.28 11.66 -17.57
CA ARG A 456 19.47 10.90 -18.80
C ARG A 456 18.20 10.92 -19.65
N GLN A 457 18.35 10.59 -20.92
CA GLN A 457 17.21 10.28 -21.79
C GLN A 457 16.41 9.13 -21.19
N ALA A 458 15.09 9.20 -21.30
CA ALA A 458 14.21 8.09 -20.93
C ALA A 458 14.57 6.81 -21.70
N ALA A 459 14.41 5.66 -21.06
CA ALA A 459 14.51 4.37 -21.74
C ALA A 459 13.29 4.16 -22.65
N GLY A 460 13.47 3.42 -23.74
CA GLY A 460 12.40 3.12 -24.69
C GLY A 460 12.05 4.30 -25.61
N THR A 461 10.78 4.40 -26.00
CA THR A 461 10.27 5.42 -26.91
C THR A 461 10.40 6.82 -26.30
N ARG A 462 11.00 7.75 -27.06
CA ARG A 462 11.21 9.13 -26.57
C ARG A 462 9.93 9.96 -26.55
N PHE A 463 9.12 9.83 -27.59
CA PHE A 463 7.90 10.62 -27.80
C PHE A 463 6.72 9.68 -27.89
N GLU A 464 6.07 9.44 -26.77
CA GLU A 464 4.95 8.50 -26.64
C GLU A 464 3.58 9.17 -26.58
N ALA A 465 3.55 10.52 -26.53
CA ALA A 465 2.34 11.30 -26.33
C ALA A 465 1.55 10.79 -25.08
N ASN A 466 0.29 10.42 -25.24
CA ASN A 466 -0.56 9.89 -24.16
C ASN A 466 -0.72 8.35 -24.21
N ALA A 467 0.18 7.65 -24.90
CA ALA A 467 0.07 6.20 -25.08
C ALA A 467 0.50 5.40 -23.86
N ILE A 468 1.35 5.96 -23.00
CA ILE A 468 1.94 5.27 -21.85
C ILE A 468 1.75 6.15 -20.60
N PHE A 469 1.45 5.51 -19.46
CA PHE A 469 1.46 6.20 -18.18
C PHE A 469 2.89 6.56 -17.77
N SER A 470 3.05 7.77 -17.25
CA SER A 470 4.29 8.22 -16.63
C SER A 470 3.95 8.84 -15.28
N GLY A 471 4.37 8.18 -14.21
CA GLY A 471 4.23 8.69 -12.84
C GLY A 471 5.08 9.93 -12.62
N GLU A 472 4.65 10.76 -11.68
CA GLU A 472 5.43 11.93 -11.28
C GLU A 472 6.76 11.48 -10.69
N ASN A 473 7.81 12.23 -11.02
CA ASN A 473 9.14 12.02 -10.47
C ASN A 473 9.39 13.01 -9.34
N ARG A 474 10.32 12.71 -8.45
CA ARG A 474 10.84 13.69 -7.48
C ARG A 474 11.25 14.96 -8.21
N ARG A 475 10.90 16.12 -7.67
CA ARG A 475 11.21 17.42 -8.29
C ARG A 475 12.72 17.64 -8.36
N ASN A 476 13.17 18.20 -9.48
CA ASN A 476 14.57 18.56 -9.64
C ASN A 476 14.92 19.80 -8.81
N GLY A 477 16.12 19.82 -8.24
CA GLY A 477 16.64 20.94 -7.47
C GLY A 477 16.60 20.72 -5.96
N ALA A 478 16.94 21.75 -5.20
CA ALA A 478 16.84 21.74 -3.75
C ALA A 478 15.38 21.94 -3.32
N MET A 479 14.89 21.06 -2.46
CA MET A 479 13.56 21.19 -1.89
C MET A 479 13.62 22.11 -0.68
N LEU A 480 12.89 23.22 -0.73
CA LEU A 480 12.84 24.23 0.33
C LEU A 480 11.43 24.25 0.90
N THR A 481 11.28 23.76 2.13
CA THR A 481 9.99 23.67 2.82
C THR A 481 9.90 24.73 3.91
N PHE A 482 8.78 25.45 4.00
CA PHE A 482 8.56 26.47 5.00
C PHE A 482 7.07 26.64 5.34
N VAL A 483 6.77 27.06 6.56
CA VAL A 483 5.44 27.52 6.98
C VAL A 483 5.36 29.02 6.74
N PHE A 484 4.24 29.46 6.17
CA PHE A 484 3.94 30.88 6.05
C PHE A 484 2.50 31.17 6.45
N ASN A 485 2.31 32.13 7.38
CA ASN A 485 1.01 32.64 7.77
C ASN A 485 0.96 34.14 7.50
N SER A 486 -0.01 34.59 6.72
CA SER A 486 -0.17 36.01 6.45
C SER A 486 -0.65 36.76 7.70
N ASN A 487 -0.07 37.93 7.94
CA ASN A 487 -0.50 38.85 9.01
C ASN A 487 -1.84 39.56 8.70
N SER A 488 -2.76 38.94 7.96
CA SER A 488 -3.99 39.67 7.59
C SER A 488 -4.86 39.97 8.80
N THR A 489 -4.62 41.17 9.40
CA THR A 489 -5.57 41.88 10.23
C THR A 489 -6.89 42.17 9.48
N ASP A 490 -6.96 41.90 8.20
CA ASP A 490 -8.09 42.16 7.30
C ASP A 490 -9.26 41.17 7.42
N LYS A 491 -9.14 40.07 8.17
CA LYS A 491 -10.25 39.12 8.35
C LYS A 491 -11.43 39.67 9.17
N LYS A 492 -11.29 40.84 9.84
CA LYS A 492 -12.39 41.48 10.60
C LYS A 492 -13.31 42.36 9.76
N ASN A 493 -12.92 42.80 8.58
CA ASN A 493 -13.72 43.71 7.75
C ASN A 493 -14.54 43.04 6.63
N ALA A 494 -14.38 41.74 6.41
CA ALA A 494 -15.10 41.02 5.34
C ALA A 494 -16.55 40.65 5.71
N LYS A 495 -17.03 40.97 6.93
CA LYS A 495 -18.43 40.68 7.36
C LYS A 495 -19.42 41.81 7.14
N ASN A 496 -19.01 43.02 6.73
CA ASN A 496 -19.89 44.18 6.69
C ASN A 496 -19.88 45.02 5.41
N SER A 497 -19.65 44.46 4.23
CA SER A 497 -19.96 45.22 3.01
C SER A 497 -20.51 44.34 1.90
N ARG A 498 -21.83 44.14 1.94
CA ARG A 498 -22.59 43.97 0.71
C ARG A 498 -22.80 45.37 0.14
N ARG A 499 -22.03 45.74 -0.89
CA ARG A 499 -22.36 46.63 -2.02
C ARG A 499 -21.07 47.17 -2.64
N ASP A 500 -21.11 47.14 -3.96
CA ASP A 500 -20.20 47.75 -4.94
C ASP A 500 -19.03 46.85 -5.45
N ILE A 501 -19.39 46.18 -6.52
CA ILE A 501 -18.45 45.62 -7.50
C ILE A 501 -17.80 46.81 -8.20
N LYS A 502 -16.53 47.05 -7.94
CA LYS A 502 -15.58 47.66 -8.88
C LYS A 502 -14.33 46.83 -8.92
N GLU A 503 -14.05 46.31 -10.12
CA GLU A 503 -12.76 45.75 -10.49
C GLU A 503 -11.68 46.80 -10.22
N ASP A 504 -10.72 46.46 -9.39
CA ASP A 504 -9.31 46.81 -9.32
C ASP A 504 -8.80 46.64 -7.89
N ALA A 505 -8.58 45.39 -7.50
CA ALA A 505 -7.69 45.11 -6.38
C ALA A 505 -6.76 43.96 -6.83
N SER A 506 -5.66 44.34 -7.49
CA SER A 506 -4.48 43.47 -7.54
C SER A 506 -4.09 43.22 -6.07
N SER A 507 -4.55 42.08 -5.50
CA SER A 507 -4.09 41.61 -4.20
C SER A 507 -2.56 41.54 -4.30
N LYS A 508 -1.83 42.41 -3.61
CA LYS A 508 -0.39 42.31 -3.47
C LYS A 508 -0.12 40.94 -2.83
N LYS A 509 0.29 39.97 -3.66
CA LYS A 509 0.76 38.68 -3.14
C LYS A 509 1.94 38.98 -2.23
N GLU A 510 1.88 38.45 -1.01
CA GLU A 510 3.00 38.54 -0.07
C GLU A 510 4.20 37.79 -0.67
N LYS A 511 5.42 38.25 -0.37
CA LYS A 511 6.64 37.69 -0.91
C LYS A 511 7.55 37.28 0.22
N VAL A 512 8.05 36.05 0.13
CA VAL A 512 9.17 35.58 0.94
C VAL A 512 10.45 35.79 0.15
N LYS A 513 11.43 36.47 0.76
CA LYS A 513 12.79 36.64 0.24
C LYS A 513 13.64 35.51 0.81
N MET A 514 14.24 34.70 -0.05
CA MET A 514 15.22 33.66 0.31
C MET A 514 16.59 34.06 -0.20
N GLU A 515 17.60 33.97 0.65
CA GLU A 515 18.99 34.24 0.30
C GLU A 515 19.79 32.95 0.46
N ILE A 516 20.46 32.55 -0.61
CA ILE A 516 21.40 31.43 -0.62
C ILE A 516 22.78 32.00 -0.36
N LEU A 517 23.43 31.50 0.69
CA LEU A 517 24.74 31.97 1.13
C LEU A 517 25.80 30.89 0.84
N ASP A 518 27.05 31.31 0.67
CA ASP A 518 28.20 30.42 0.69
C ASP A 518 28.66 30.15 2.14
N THR A 519 29.70 29.37 2.31
CA THR A 519 30.30 29.05 3.62
C THR A 519 30.86 30.26 4.37
N ASP A 520 31.12 31.35 3.65
CA ASP A 520 31.63 32.61 4.18
C ASP A 520 30.50 33.65 4.43
N ASN A 521 29.25 33.24 4.35
CA ASN A 521 28.04 34.05 4.46
C ASN A 521 27.88 35.13 3.38
N ASN A 522 28.51 34.99 2.22
CA ASN A 522 28.24 35.87 1.08
C ASN A 522 26.98 35.41 0.36
N ILE A 523 26.15 36.36 -0.07
CA ILE A 523 24.94 36.06 -0.82
C ILE A 523 25.34 35.64 -2.24
N ILE A 524 25.08 34.35 -2.56
CA ILE A 524 25.25 33.79 -3.90
C ILE A 524 24.03 34.12 -4.77
N ARG A 525 22.84 34.02 -4.17
CA ARG A 525 21.58 34.22 -4.92
C ARG A 525 20.47 34.69 -3.99
N THR A 526 19.63 35.58 -4.49
CA THR A 526 18.36 35.98 -3.88
C THR A 526 17.19 35.49 -4.73
N ILE A 527 16.24 34.83 -4.10
CA ILE A 527 14.97 34.38 -4.71
C ILE A 527 13.82 35.09 -4.00
N ASN A 528 12.95 35.75 -4.78
CA ASN A 528 11.71 36.30 -4.27
C ASN A 528 10.56 35.40 -4.73
N TYR A 529 9.86 34.80 -3.80
CA TYR A 529 8.77 33.86 -4.09
C TYR A 529 7.43 34.42 -3.60
N ASN A 530 6.42 34.41 -4.47
CA ASN A 530 5.07 34.78 -4.09
C ASN A 530 4.47 33.62 -3.29
N VAL A 531 3.99 33.90 -2.10
CA VAL A 531 3.50 32.87 -1.17
C VAL A 531 2.00 33.03 -0.92
N GLU A 532 1.37 31.91 -0.64
CA GLU A 532 0.03 31.82 -0.07
C GLU A 532 0.16 31.17 1.31
N PRO A 533 -0.73 31.45 2.28
CA PRO A 533 -0.66 30.85 3.61
C PRO A 533 -0.72 29.33 3.53
N GLY A 534 0.14 28.66 4.31
CA GLY A 534 0.25 27.20 4.37
C GLY A 534 1.70 26.71 4.55
N ILE A 535 1.93 25.46 4.20
CA ILE A 535 3.24 24.80 4.16
C ILE A 535 3.63 24.54 2.71
#